data_7b392e660c2dc7d2f079b01be42d5b94
#
_entry.id   7b392e660c2dc7d2f079b01be42d5b94
#
_cell.length_a   1.000
_cell.length_b   1.000
_cell.length_c   1.000
_cell.angle_alpha   90.00
_cell.angle_beta   90.00
_cell.angle_gamma   90.00
#
_symmetry.space_group_name_H-M   'P 1'
#
loop_
_entity.id
_entity.type
_entity.pdbx_description
1 polymer ?
#
loop_
_entity_poly.entity_id
_entity_poly.type
_entity_poly.pdbx_seq_one_letter_code
_entity_poly.pdbx_strand_id
1 'polypeptide(L)'
;MKKGYNTAFTFSSLKDNGLSPIHLAYEINKNNEKIDLLRFSGGTLSFDYDISADGYGNAKTNKYLVKASLKNFIFDYIDLVNRLDHKPKTVYCLNLNPMIESNDFSDWQNCLLPLKILNENLGDDNVYCIEMGNELFMHFYHKTKVYIDLCNFLIPKIKEICPDALISLPVEGCNSNRGNDWNRRVNRWIVGFDAISPHFYINDLKLLNQEFLGKTTYLNKGTFTP
;
A
#
# COMPACT_ATOMS: atom_id res chain seq x y z
N MET A 1 17.32 7.59 -8.85
CA MET A 1 16.33 7.36 -7.75
C MET A 1 14.94 7.39 -8.37
N LYS A 2 14.07 6.42 -8.11
CA LYS A 2 12.69 6.44 -8.60
C LYS A 2 11.86 7.45 -7.80
N LYS A 3 11.08 8.29 -8.48
CA LYS A 3 10.18 9.26 -7.86
C LYS A 3 8.79 8.64 -7.69
N GLY A 4 8.29 8.59 -6.47
CA GLY A 4 6.99 7.98 -6.14
C GLY A 4 6.07 8.93 -5.38
N TYR A 5 4.76 8.74 -5.56
CA TYR A 5 3.73 9.46 -4.84
C TYR A 5 2.73 8.50 -4.19
N ASN A 6 2.24 8.88 -3.02
CA ASN A 6 1.16 8.18 -2.34
C ASN A 6 -0.17 8.84 -2.70
N THR A 7 -1.08 8.09 -3.31
CA THR A 7 -2.39 8.59 -3.76
C THR A 7 -3.46 8.56 -2.67
N ALA A 8 -3.15 8.06 -1.46
CA ALA A 8 -4.13 7.83 -0.40
C ALA A 8 -5.02 9.05 -0.07
N PHE A 9 -4.40 10.20 0.06
CA PHE A 9 -5.14 11.44 0.37
C PHE A 9 -5.60 12.19 -0.87
N THR A 10 -5.00 11.91 -2.02
CA THR A 10 -5.23 12.66 -3.25
C THR A 10 -6.63 12.39 -3.79
N PHE A 11 -7.11 11.14 -3.76
CA PHE A 11 -8.42 10.81 -4.31
C PHE A 11 -9.58 11.28 -3.43
N SER A 12 -9.46 11.25 -2.11
CA SER A 12 -10.50 11.80 -1.22
C SER A 12 -10.57 13.33 -1.33
N SER A 13 -9.42 14.01 -1.31
CA SER A 13 -9.35 15.45 -1.45
C SER A 13 -9.68 15.93 -2.88
N LEU A 14 -9.38 15.16 -3.90
CA LEU A 14 -9.71 15.47 -5.29
C LEU A 14 -11.22 15.49 -5.51
N LYS A 15 -11.95 14.50 -4.98
CA LYS A 15 -13.42 14.47 -5.10
C LYS A 15 -14.09 15.61 -4.29
N ASP A 16 -13.56 15.90 -3.12
CA ASP A 16 -14.05 17.01 -2.29
C ASP A 16 -13.79 18.38 -2.93
N ASN A 17 -12.74 18.52 -3.73
CA ASN A 17 -12.38 19.75 -4.46
C ASN A 17 -12.84 19.75 -5.94
N GLY A 18 -13.63 18.77 -6.37
CA GLY A 18 -14.10 18.65 -7.75
C GLY A 18 -13.03 18.26 -8.78
N LEU A 19 -11.84 17.86 -8.34
CA LEU A 19 -10.79 17.36 -9.22
C LEU A 19 -11.07 15.91 -9.62
N SER A 20 -11.05 15.63 -10.91
CA SER A 20 -11.19 14.29 -11.46
C SER A 20 -9.80 13.69 -11.78
N PRO A 21 -9.70 12.35 -11.96
CA PRO A 21 -8.47 11.74 -12.48
C PRO A 21 -7.97 12.39 -13.77
N ILE A 22 -8.88 12.86 -14.62
CA ILE A 22 -8.57 13.58 -15.87
C ILE A 22 -7.82 14.88 -15.58
N HIS A 23 -8.30 15.70 -14.63
CA HIS A 23 -7.63 16.95 -14.27
C HIS A 23 -6.25 16.71 -13.67
N LEU A 24 -6.12 15.69 -12.80
CA LEU A 24 -4.85 15.36 -12.20
C LEU A 24 -3.84 14.89 -13.25
N ALA A 25 -4.26 14.02 -14.17
CA ALA A 25 -3.42 13.58 -15.28
C ALA A 25 -2.99 14.76 -16.16
N TYR A 26 -3.92 15.66 -16.48
CA TYR A 26 -3.63 16.86 -17.26
C TYR A 26 -2.55 17.74 -16.60
N GLU A 27 -2.69 18.02 -15.30
CA GLU A 27 -1.72 18.87 -14.59
C GLU A 27 -0.34 18.20 -14.49
N ILE A 28 -0.28 16.89 -14.26
CA ILE A 28 0.97 16.14 -14.22
C ILE A 28 1.65 16.17 -15.59
N ASN A 29 0.93 15.86 -16.67
CA ASN A 29 1.45 15.84 -18.04
C ASN A 29 1.89 17.24 -18.49
N LYS A 30 1.07 18.27 -18.21
CA LYS A 30 1.36 19.68 -18.52
C LYS A 30 2.67 20.15 -17.88
N ASN A 31 2.93 19.73 -16.64
CA ASN A 31 4.17 20.06 -15.95
C ASN A 31 5.34 19.16 -16.33
N ASN A 32 5.12 18.22 -17.26
CA ASN A 32 6.12 17.25 -17.71
C ASN A 32 6.76 16.48 -16.52
N GLU A 33 5.96 16.21 -15.49
CA GLU A 33 6.41 15.48 -14.32
C GLU A 33 6.50 13.98 -14.59
N LYS A 34 7.71 13.45 -14.49
CA LYS A 34 7.92 12.01 -14.55
C LYS A 34 7.72 11.38 -13.17
N ILE A 35 6.66 10.60 -13.06
CA ILE A 35 6.36 9.79 -11.88
C ILE A 35 6.72 8.33 -12.19
N ASP A 36 7.59 7.73 -11.40
CA ASP A 36 8.00 6.34 -11.59
C ASP A 36 7.06 5.35 -10.87
N LEU A 37 6.58 5.73 -9.68
CA LEU A 37 5.76 4.88 -8.82
C LEU A 37 4.56 5.65 -8.27
N LEU A 38 3.38 5.01 -8.29
CA LEU A 38 2.20 5.47 -7.56
C LEU A 38 1.78 4.41 -6.53
N ARG A 39 1.69 4.83 -5.27
CA ARG A 39 1.20 3.98 -4.19
C ARG A 39 -0.31 4.13 -4.07
N PHE A 40 -1.05 3.05 -4.35
CA PHE A 40 -2.51 3.00 -4.34
C PHE A 40 -3.04 2.28 -3.13
N SER A 41 -4.18 2.77 -2.65
CA SER A 41 -4.87 2.50 -1.41
C SER A 41 -4.02 2.62 -0.14
N GLY A 42 -2.87 3.28 -0.19
CA GLY A 42 -2.01 3.46 0.98
C GLY A 42 -2.59 4.44 2.01
N GLY A 43 -1.96 4.47 3.19
CA GLY A 43 -2.42 5.28 4.31
C GLY A 43 -3.71 4.75 4.92
N THR A 44 -4.49 5.61 5.57
CA THR A 44 -5.74 5.24 6.25
C THR A 44 -6.76 4.58 5.32
N LEU A 45 -6.75 4.92 4.03
CA LEU A 45 -7.66 4.33 3.06
C LEU A 45 -7.46 2.83 2.86
N SER A 46 -6.23 2.34 3.03
CA SER A 46 -5.96 0.91 2.90
C SER A 46 -6.62 0.05 3.98
N PHE A 47 -7.06 0.66 5.08
CA PHE A 47 -7.74 -0.06 6.17
C PHE A 47 -9.20 -0.37 5.85
N ASP A 48 -9.81 0.43 4.98
CA ASP A 48 -11.25 0.37 4.75
C ASP A 48 -11.58 0.03 3.30
N TYR A 49 -10.58 -0.11 2.43
CA TYR A 49 -10.82 -0.40 1.04
C TYR A 49 -11.27 -1.83 0.83
N ASP A 50 -12.54 -2.00 0.47
CA ASP A 50 -13.17 -3.26 0.13
C ASP A 50 -13.97 -3.07 -1.16
N ILE A 51 -13.55 -3.75 -2.21
CA ILE A 51 -14.19 -3.66 -3.52
C ILE A 51 -15.55 -4.34 -3.56
N SER A 52 -15.80 -5.34 -2.70
CA SER A 52 -17.05 -6.09 -2.66
C SER A 52 -18.21 -5.28 -2.07
N ALA A 53 -17.91 -4.25 -1.31
CA ALA A 53 -18.89 -3.45 -0.58
C ALA A 53 -19.23 -2.12 -1.26
N ASP A 54 -19.32 -2.10 -2.57
CA ASP A 54 -19.72 -0.90 -3.33
C ASP A 54 -18.80 0.33 -3.12
N GLY A 55 -17.52 0.10 -2.96
CA GLY A 55 -16.56 1.18 -2.77
C GLY A 55 -15.78 1.01 -1.48
N TYR A 56 -15.87 1.92 -0.56
CA TYR A 56 -15.26 1.75 0.75
C TYR A 56 -16.16 0.90 1.60
N GLY A 57 -15.68 -0.28 1.91
CA GLY A 57 -16.38 -1.27 2.69
C GLY A 57 -16.95 -0.73 3.98
N ASN A 58 -17.76 -1.52 4.62
CA ASN A 58 -18.37 -1.20 5.88
C ASN A 58 -17.36 -0.62 6.86
N ALA A 59 -17.02 0.64 6.66
CA ALA A 59 -16.23 1.45 7.57
C ALA A 59 -17.01 1.61 8.88
N LYS A 60 -17.29 0.49 9.55
CA LYS A 60 -17.91 0.51 10.89
C LYS A 60 -17.08 1.33 11.86
N THR A 61 -15.85 1.63 11.50
CA THR A 61 -14.86 2.23 12.39
C THR A 61 -14.28 3.53 11.90
N ASN A 62 -14.44 3.94 10.62
CA ASN A 62 -13.76 5.10 10.13
C ASN A 62 -14.68 6.33 10.00
N LYS A 63 -14.59 7.20 10.98
CA LYS A 63 -15.29 8.48 11.00
C LYS A 63 -14.90 9.45 9.87
N TYR A 64 -13.82 9.16 9.17
CA TYR A 64 -13.22 10.05 8.17
C TYR A 64 -13.56 9.69 6.72
N LEU A 65 -14.09 8.50 6.46
CA LEU A 65 -14.29 7.98 5.10
C LEU A 65 -15.76 7.88 4.67
N VAL A 66 -16.65 8.51 5.37
CA VAL A 66 -18.12 8.40 5.25
C VAL A 66 -18.67 9.08 4.00
N LYS A 67 -18.05 8.98 2.83
CA LYS A 67 -18.71 9.53 1.64
C LYS A 67 -18.81 8.49 0.53
N ALA A 68 -20.06 8.18 0.21
CA ALA A 68 -20.53 7.28 -0.85
C ALA A 68 -19.99 7.53 -2.28
N SER A 69 -19.11 8.51 -2.45
CA SER A 69 -18.58 8.93 -3.74
C SER A 69 -17.38 8.12 -4.24
N LEU A 70 -16.97 7.07 -3.52
CA LEU A 70 -15.74 6.32 -3.79
C LEU A 70 -15.99 4.96 -4.46
N LYS A 71 -17.20 4.73 -4.96
CA LYS A 71 -17.64 3.49 -5.60
C LYS A 71 -16.70 2.93 -6.68
N ASN A 72 -15.92 3.77 -7.33
CA ASN A 72 -15.07 3.37 -8.44
C ASN A 72 -13.59 3.72 -8.19
N PHE A 73 -13.15 3.73 -6.95
CA PHE A 73 -11.82 4.22 -6.60
C PHE A 73 -10.68 3.52 -7.35
N ILE A 74 -10.75 2.20 -7.52
CA ILE A 74 -9.75 1.46 -8.29
C ILE A 74 -9.80 1.83 -9.78
N PHE A 75 -11.00 2.04 -10.33
CA PHE A 75 -11.17 2.41 -11.73
C PHE A 75 -10.75 3.87 -11.98
N ASP A 76 -11.00 4.78 -11.03
CA ASP A 76 -10.46 6.14 -11.05
C ASP A 76 -8.92 6.13 -11.03
N TYR A 77 -8.31 5.21 -10.25
CA TYR A 77 -6.87 5.03 -10.24
C TYR A 77 -6.34 4.48 -11.59
N ILE A 78 -6.99 3.47 -12.13
CA ILE A 78 -6.65 2.88 -13.44
C ILE A 78 -6.77 3.95 -14.54
N ASP A 79 -7.84 4.74 -14.53
CA ASP A 79 -8.03 5.84 -15.49
C ASP A 79 -6.91 6.89 -15.37
N LEU A 80 -6.53 7.27 -14.14
CA LEU A 80 -5.39 8.15 -13.92
C LEU A 80 -4.10 7.60 -14.54
N VAL A 81 -3.74 6.36 -14.20
CA VAL A 81 -2.49 5.74 -14.70
C VAL A 81 -2.48 5.67 -16.23
N ASN A 82 -3.63 5.32 -16.84
CA ASN A 82 -3.72 5.21 -18.30
C ASN A 82 -3.67 6.56 -19.03
N ARG A 83 -3.95 7.67 -18.36
CA ARG A 83 -3.89 9.04 -18.92
C ARG A 83 -2.54 9.71 -18.74
N LEU A 84 -1.65 9.15 -17.95
CA LEU A 84 -0.31 9.70 -17.79
C LEU A 84 0.58 9.35 -18.97
N ASP A 85 1.29 10.35 -19.52
CA ASP A 85 2.22 10.18 -20.65
C ASP A 85 3.34 9.20 -20.29
N HIS A 86 3.80 9.23 -19.05
CA HIS A 86 4.68 8.24 -18.47
C HIS A 86 3.91 7.38 -17.49
N LYS A 87 3.54 6.16 -17.91
CA LYS A 87 2.80 5.24 -17.04
C LYS A 87 3.64 4.82 -15.83
N PRO A 88 3.30 5.25 -14.62
CA PRO A 88 3.98 4.81 -13.41
C PRO A 88 3.67 3.35 -13.13
N LYS A 89 4.58 2.68 -12.44
CA LYS A 89 4.31 1.38 -11.84
C LYS A 89 3.51 1.55 -10.54
N THR A 90 2.69 0.57 -10.23
CA THR A 90 1.83 0.57 -9.04
C THR A 90 2.53 -0.09 -7.86
N VAL A 91 2.50 0.59 -6.71
CA VAL A 91 2.72 -0.02 -5.39
C VAL A 91 1.34 -0.19 -4.76
N TYR A 92 0.88 -1.42 -4.62
CA TYR A 92 -0.44 -1.70 -4.08
C TYR A 92 -0.38 -2.10 -2.60
N CYS A 93 -1.19 -1.45 -1.76
CA CYS A 93 -1.28 -1.78 -0.34
C CYS A 93 -2.55 -2.59 -0.05
N LEU A 94 -2.39 -3.83 0.40
CA LEU A 94 -3.49 -4.73 0.73
C LEU A 94 -4.23 -4.31 1.99
N ASN A 95 -5.56 -4.45 1.98
CA ASN A 95 -6.36 -4.37 3.20
C ASN A 95 -6.43 -5.74 3.89
N LEU A 96 -5.64 -5.92 4.91
CA LEU A 96 -5.59 -7.16 5.71
C LEU A 96 -6.41 -7.09 7.00
N ASN A 97 -6.92 -5.91 7.35
CA ASN A 97 -7.56 -5.65 8.63
C ASN A 97 -8.73 -6.59 8.95
N PRO A 98 -9.71 -6.80 8.04
CA PRO A 98 -10.86 -7.64 8.36
C PRO A 98 -10.47 -9.07 8.75
N MET A 99 -9.49 -9.65 8.03
CA MET A 99 -9.03 -11.01 8.28
C MET A 99 -8.19 -11.11 9.56
N ILE A 100 -7.39 -10.08 9.88
CA ILE A 100 -6.66 -10.04 11.16
C ILE A 100 -7.61 -9.86 12.33
N GLU A 101 -8.63 -9.00 12.21
CA GLU A 101 -9.61 -8.76 13.25
C GLU A 101 -10.43 -10.00 13.57
N SER A 102 -10.93 -10.67 12.55
CA SER A 102 -11.75 -11.89 12.68
C SER A 102 -10.93 -13.14 12.99
N ASN A 103 -9.64 -13.14 12.68
CA ASN A 103 -8.80 -14.34 12.62
C ASN A 103 -9.38 -15.41 11.66
N ASP A 104 -10.00 -14.94 10.58
CA ASP A 104 -10.62 -15.77 9.55
C ASP A 104 -10.09 -15.34 8.16
N PHE A 105 -9.51 -16.28 7.41
CA PHE A 105 -8.90 -16.02 6.10
C PHE A 105 -9.82 -16.44 4.95
N SER A 106 -11.05 -16.80 5.20
CA SER A 106 -12.00 -17.28 4.18
C SER A 106 -12.27 -16.25 3.08
N ASP A 107 -12.20 -14.95 3.40
CA ASP A 107 -12.47 -13.83 2.48
C ASP A 107 -11.23 -13.38 1.65
N TRP A 108 -10.20 -14.21 1.59
CA TRP A 108 -8.95 -13.88 0.91
C TRP A 108 -9.12 -13.54 -0.59
N GLN A 109 -10.12 -14.12 -1.27
CA GLN A 109 -10.37 -13.85 -2.68
C GLN A 109 -10.80 -12.40 -2.90
N ASN A 110 -11.66 -11.85 -2.03
CA ASN A 110 -12.05 -10.45 -2.07
C ASN A 110 -10.88 -9.53 -1.74
N CYS A 111 -10.03 -9.91 -0.80
CA CYS A 111 -8.80 -9.16 -0.50
C CYS A 111 -7.87 -9.05 -1.72
N LEU A 112 -7.76 -10.10 -2.53
CA LEU A 112 -6.90 -10.14 -3.71
C LEU A 112 -7.59 -9.71 -5.01
N LEU A 113 -8.91 -9.49 -5.02
CA LEU A 113 -9.65 -9.07 -6.21
C LEU A 113 -9.12 -7.75 -6.80
N PRO A 114 -8.78 -6.72 -6.01
CA PRO A 114 -8.17 -5.50 -6.57
C PRO A 114 -6.87 -5.74 -7.32
N LEU A 115 -6.04 -6.70 -6.89
CA LEU A 115 -4.81 -7.05 -7.61
C LEU A 115 -5.10 -7.63 -9.00
N LYS A 116 -6.10 -8.50 -9.09
CA LYS A 116 -6.54 -9.06 -10.39
C LYS A 116 -7.02 -7.96 -11.33
N ILE A 117 -7.85 -7.04 -10.81
CA ILE A 117 -8.36 -5.91 -11.60
C ILE A 117 -7.21 -5.01 -12.07
N LEU A 118 -6.25 -4.68 -11.19
CA LEU A 118 -5.08 -3.88 -11.58
C LEU A 118 -4.27 -4.58 -12.68
N ASN A 119 -3.99 -5.87 -12.50
CA ASN A 119 -3.22 -6.66 -13.46
C ASN A 119 -3.90 -6.73 -14.83
N GLU A 120 -5.20 -7.02 -14.85
CA GLU A 120 -6.00 -7.10 -16.07
C GLU A 120 -6.09 -5.76 -16.84
N ASN A 121 -6.11 -4.63 -16.14
CA ASN A 121 -6.33 -3.31 -16.75
C ASN A 121 -5.07 -2.50 -17.01
N LEU A 122 -3.98 -2.75 -16.28
CA LEU A 122 -2.72 -2.01 -16.42
C LEU A 122 -1.60 -2.83 -17.05
N GLY A 123 -1.77 -4.17 -17.15
CA GLY A 123 -0.80 -5.11 -17.66
C GLY A 123 0.01 -5.80 -16.57
N ASP A 124 0.49 -6.99 -16.89
CA ASP A 124 1.10 -7.95 -15.95
C ASP A 124 2.35 -7.41 -15.22
N ASP A 125 3.04 -6.46 -15.81
CA ASP A 125 4.25 -5.87 -15.23
C ASP A 125 4.02 -4.53 -14.53
N ASN A 126 2.77 -4.02 -14.49
CA ASN A 126 2.49 -2.72 -13.89
C ASN A 126 2.56 -2.76 -12.36
N VAL A 127 2.06 -3.81 -11.72
CA VAL A 127 2.14 -3.95 -10.26
C VAL A 127 3.59 -4.26 -9.87
N TYR A 128 4.30 -3.23 -9.43
CA TYR A 128 5.73 -3.33 -9.07
C TYR A 128 5.96 -3.92 -7.70
N CYS A 129 5.12 -3.52 -6.73
CA CYS A 129 5.28 -3.94 -5.34
C CYS A 129 3.92 -4.06 -4.67
N ILE A 130 3.78 -5.06 -3.81
CA ILE A 130 2.59 -5.30 -3.01
C ILE A 130 2.99 -5.19 -1.53
N GLU A 131 2.44 -4.19 -0.86
CA GLU A 131 2.63 -4.01 0.58
C GLU A 131 1.60 -4.84 1.34
N MET A 132 2.09 -5.64 2.27
CA MET A 132 1.27 -6.51 3.13
C MET A 132 0.61 -5.71 4.25
N GLY A 133 -0.23 -4.75 3.87
CA GLY A 133 -0.96 -3.84 4.76
C GLY A 133 -0.21 -2.54 5.06
N ASN A 134 -0.90 -1.60 5.72
CA ASN A 134 -0.36 -0.31 6.12
C ASN A 134 -0.26 -0.23 7.66
N GLU A 135 0.93 0.02 8.18
CA GLU A 135 1.16 0.33 9.62
C GLU A 135 0.49 -0.63 10.63
N LEU A 136 0.36 -1.90 10.26
CA LEU A 136 -0.33 -2.90 11.07
C LEU A 136 0.33 -3.11 12.45
N PHE A 137 1.61 -2.78 12.58
CA PHE A 137 2.31 -2.76 13.86
C PHE A 137 1.69 -1.79 14.87
N MET A 138 1.01 -0.73 14.42
CA MET A 138 0.31 0.22 15.30
C MET A 138 -0.96 -0.36 15.90
N HIS A 139 -1.74 -1.05 15.08
CA HIS A 139 -3.09 -1.50 15.45
C HIS A 139 -3.14 -2.96 15.88
N PHE A 140 -2.34 -3.82 15.27
CA PHE A 140 -2.40 -5.28 15.43
C PHE A 140 -1.17 -5.91 16.06
N TYR A 141 -0.39 -5.16 16.82
CA TYR A 141 0.77 -5.71 17.53
C TYR A 141 0.43 -6.94 18.36
N HIS A 142 -0.69 -6.93 19.08
CA HIS A 142 -1.16 -8.06 19.87
C HIS A 142 -1.62 -9.26 19.05
N LYS A 143 -1.86 -9.08 17.75
CA LYS A 143 -2.21 -10.10 16.77
C LYS A 143 -1.08 -10.42 15.78
N THR A 144 0.17 -10.14 16.14
CA THR A 144 1.33 -10.38 15.26
C THR A 144 1.35 -11.81 14.69
N LYS A 145 0.96 -12.82 15.50
CA LYS A 145 0.90 -14.19 15.02
C LYS A 145 -0.12 -14.37 13.89
N VAL A 146 -1.32 -13.82 14.05
CA VAL A 146 -2.37 -13.86 13.02
C VAL A 146 -1.89 -13.20 11.73
N TYR A 147 -1.23 -12.05 11.86
CA TYR A 147 -0.64 -11.36 10.72
C TYR A 147 0.40 -12.21 9.99
N ILE A 148 1.30 -12.87 10.74
CA ILE A 148 2.33 -13.76 10.16
C ILE A 148 1.68 -14.92 9.42
N ASP A 149 0.70 -15.59 10.05
CA ASP A 149 -0.02 -16.72 9.45
C ASP A 149 -0.75 -16.28 8.17
N LEU A 150 -1.41 -15.12 8.20
CA LEU A 150 -2.09 -14.53 7.04
C LEU A 150 -1.12 -14.19 5.91
N CYS A 151 0.01 -13.57 6.20
CA CYS A 151 1.03 -13.27 5.18
C CYS A 151 1.54 -14.56 4.51
N ASN A 152 1.89 -15.57 5.30
CA ASN A 152 2.36 -16.86 4.77
C ASN A 152 1.28 -17.57 3.93
N PHE A 153 0.01 -17.39 4.25
CA PHE A 153 -1.11 -17.90 3.49
C PHE A 153 -1.33 -17.15 2.17
N LEU A 154 -1.19 -15.81 2.17
CA LEU A 154 -1.49 -14.97 1.00
C LEU A 154 -0.34 -14.86 0.01
N ILE A 155 0.92 -14.83 0.45
CA ILE A 155 2.08 -14.59 -0.42
C ILE A 155 2.12 -15.55 -1.62
N PRO A 156 1.93 -16.87 -1.48
CA PRO A 156 1.89 -17.77 -2.63
C PRO A 156 0.77 -17.40 -3.62
N LYS A 157 -0.42 -17.05 -3.13
CA LYS A 157 -1.57 -16.67 -3.95
C LYS A 157 -1.38 -15.34 -4.68
N ILE A 158 -0.68 -14.41 -4.05
CA ILE A 158 -0.29 -13.14 -4.66
C ILE A 158 0.69 -13.39 -5.81
N LYS A 159 1.65 -14.27 -5.61
CA LYS A 159 2.64 -14.63 -6.64
C LYS A 159 2.02 -15.40 -7.82
N GLU A 160 0.87 -16.05 -7.64
CA GLU A 160 0.09 -16.64 -8.76
C GLU A 160 -0.55 -15.54 -9.63
N ILE A 161 -0.94 -14.39 -9.03
CA ILE A 161 -1.60 -13.27 -9.74
C ILE A 161 -0.54 -12.33 -10.34
N CYS A 162 0.49 -12.00 -9.57
CA CYS A 162 1.53 -11.04 -9.92
C CYS A 162 2.91 -11.65 -9.62
N PRO A 163 3.42 -12.56 -10.46
CA PRO A 163 4.65 -13.34 -10.19
C PRO A 163 5.89 -12.46 -10.01
N ASP A 164 5.98 -11.37 -10.76
CA ASP A 164 7.14 -10.47 -10.78
C ASP A 164 7.04 -9.33 -9.76
N ALA A 165 5.89 -9.11 -9.13
CA ALA A 165 5.72 -8.08 -8.13
C ALA A 165 6.52 -8.38 -6.86
N LEU A 166 7.22 -7.38 -6.32
CA LEU A 166 7.88 -7.48 -5.03
C LEU A 166 6.85 -7.56 -3.89
N ILE A 167 7.07 -8.40 -2.92
CA ILE A 167 6.29 -8.44 -1.69
C ILE A 167 7.01 -7.67 -0.61
N SER A 168 6.38 -6.64 -0.06
CA SER A 168 6.96 -5.78 0.97
C SER A 168 6.19 -5.87 2.29
N LEU A 169 6.92 -5.97 3.39
CA LEU A 169 6.36 -5.96 4.73
C LEU A 169 6.44 -4.56 5.35
N PRO A 170 5.34 -4.00 5.89
CA PRO A 170 5.37 -2.76 6.65
C PRO A 170 6.09 -2.99 7.98
N VAL A 171 7.09 -2.15 8.25
CA VAL A 171 7.86 -2.18 9.49
C VAL A 171 7.89 -0.80 10.14
N GLU A 172 7.98 -0.76 11.47
CA GLU A 172 8.15 0.49 12.18
C GLU A 172 9.56 1.03 11.95
N GLY A 173 9.65 2.28 11.50
CA GLY A 173 10.91 2.97 11.27
C GLY A 173 11.48 3.64 12.52
N CYS A 174 10.69 3.78 13.59
CA CYS A 174 11.10 4.36 14.85
C CYS A 174 11.72 3.30 15.77
N ASN A 175 12.68 3.71 16.60
CA ASN A 175 13.33 2.79 17.53
C ASN A 175 12.51 2.63 18.80
N SER A 176 11.32 2.03 18.71
CA SER A 176 10.50 1.66 19.87
C SER A 176 10.67 0.18 20.21
N ASN A 177 10.55 -0.18 21.49
CA ASN A 177 10.61 -1.58 21.91
C ASN A 177 9.54 -2.44 21.23
N ARG A 178 8.35 -1.87 21.05
CA ARG A 178 7.21 -2.52 20.40
C ARG A 178 7.47 -2.73 18.91
N GLY A 179 7.98 -1.71 18.23
CA GLY A 179 8.31 -1.80 16.82
C GLY A 179 9.46 -2.74 16.54
N ASN A 180 10.49 -2.72 17.37
CA ASN A 180 11.61 -3.65 17.27
C ASN A 180 11.16 -5.11 17.43
N ASP A 181 10.24 -5.38 18.37
CA ASP A 181 9.69 -6.73 18.54
C ASP A 181 8.81 -7.15 17.36
N TRP A 182 7.97 -6.25 16.84
CA TRP A 182 7.21 -6.47 15.61
C TRP A 182 8.16 -6.80 14.44
N ASN A 183 9.10 -5.91 14.17
CA ASN A 183 10.05 -6.04 13.06
C ASN A 183 10.82 -7.37 13.13
N ARG A 184 11.29 -7.73 14.33
CA ARG A 184 11.99 -9.00 14.57
C ARG A 184 11.11 -10.21 14.27
N ARG A 185 9.84 -10.21 14.72
CA ARG A 185 8.91 -11.32 14.51
C ARG A 185 8.55 -11.48 13.04
N VAL A 186 8.14 -10.40 12.38
CA VAL A 186 7.71 -10.46 10.97
C VAL A 186 8.86 -10.88 10.06
N ASN A 187 10.05 -10.31 10.28
CA ASN A 187 11.23 -10.69 9.50
C ASN A 187 11.66 -12.14 9.72
N ARG A 188 11.44 -12.70 10.90
CA ARG A 188 11.83 -14.06 11.23
C ARG A 188 10.85 -15.11 10.70
N TRP A 189 9.55 -14.83 10.73
CA TRP A 189 8.54 -15.86 10.58
C TRP A 189 7.71 -15.74 9.29
N ILE A 190 7.80 -14.63 8.57
CA ILE A 190 7.17 -14.51 7.25
C ILE A 190 8.16 -14.98 6.20
N VAL A 191 7.68 -15.82 5.27
CA VAL A 191 8.48 -16.43 4.21
C VAL A 191 8.02 -15.88 2.85
N GLY A 192 8.97 -15.70 1.93
CA GLY A 192 8.67 -15.32 0.54
C GLY A 192 8.44 -13.84 0.29
N PHE A 193 8.72 -12.97 1.26
CA PHE A 193 8.79 -11.53 0.99
C PHE A 193 10.15 -11.11 0.42
N ASP A 194 10.15 -10.03 -0.34
CA ASP A 194 11.31 -9.54 -1.09
C ASP A 194 11.90 -8.27 -0.48
N ALA A 195 11.08 -7.46 0.20
CA ALA A 195 11.46 -6.15 0.70
C ALA A 195 10.76 -5.81 2.03
N ILE A 196 11.23 -4.75 2.67
CA ILE A 196 10.55 -4.13 3.80
C ILE A 196 10.22 -2.67 3.47
N SER A 197 9.12 -2.17 4.00
CA SER A 197 8.63 -0.80 3.84
C SER A 197 8.65 -0.11 5.21
N PRO A 198 9.76 0.55 5.59
CA PRO A 198 9.84 1.25 6.86
C PRO A 198 9.03 2.54 6.81
N HIS A 199 8.19 2.76 7.81
CA HIS A 199 7.41 3.98 7.98
C HIS A 199 8.09 4.89 9.00
N PHE A 200 8.54 6.04 8.52
CA PHE A 200 9.16 7.09 9.34
C PHE A 200 8.26 8.31 9.39
N TYR A 201 8.03 8.83 10.57
CA TYR A 201 7.38 10.12 10.77
C TYR A 201 8.42 11.14 11.19
N ILE A 202 8.71 12.10 10.32
CA ILE A 202 9.71 13.12 10.57
C ILE A 202 8.98 14.45 10.70
N ASN A 203 8.98 14.98 11.93
CA ASN A 203 8.35 16.27 12.24
C ASN A 203 9.28 17.47 11.95
N ASP A 204 10.57 17.22 11.69
CA ASP A 204 11.56 18.26 11.42
C ASP A 204 12.22 18.07 10.06
N LEU A 205 11.89 18.97 9.12
CA LEU A 205 12.44 18.98 7.76
C LEU A 205 13.97 19.17 7.71
N LYS A 206 14.59 19.71 8.79
CA LYS A 206 16.05 19.86 8.86
C LYS A 206 16.74 18.52 9.07
N LEU A 207 16.12 17.60 9.80
CA LEU A 207 16.60 16.23 9.95
C LEU A 207 16.51 15.42 8.65
N LEU A 208 15.50 15.69 7.81
CA LEU A 208 15.33 15.07 6.49
C LEU A 208 16.53 15.34 5.58
N ASN A 209 17.08 16.54 5.61
CA ASN A 209 18.18 16.93 4.72
C ASN A 209 19.53 16.34 5.13
N GLN A 210 19.73 15.95 6.38
CA GLN A 210 21.04 15.47 6.86
C GLN A 210 21.18 13.95 6.90
N GLU A 211 20.11 13.18 7.17
CA GLU A 211 20.24 11.74 7.41
C GLU A 211 19.55 10.85 6.36
N PHE A 212 18.54 11.34 5.62
CA PHE A 212 17.66 10.49 4.84
C PHE A 212 17.78 10.59 3.33
N LEU A 213 18.29 11.65 2.75
CA LEU A 213 18.47 11.77 1.30
C LEU A 213 19.46 10.74 0.69
N GLY A 214 20.16 9.98 1.54
CA GLY A 214 21.05 8.90 1.11
C GLY A 214 20.61 7.48 1.50
N LYS A 215 19.53 7.30 2.28
CA LYS A 215 19.21 6.00 2.92
C LYS A 215 17.80 5.47 2.68
N THR A 216 16.96 6.14 1.91
CA THR A 216 15.67 5.55 1.46
C THR A 216 15.92 4.58 0.31
N THR A 217 16.69 3.56 0.57
CA THR A 217 16.76 2.38 -0.28
C THR A 217 15.82 1.35 0.32
N TYR A 218 14.98 0.74 -0.51
CA TYR A 218 14.36 -0.53 -0.17
C TYR A 218 15.49 -1.47 0.26
N LEU A 219 15.56 -1.76 1.56
CA LEU A 219 16.62 -2.61 2.09
C LEU A 219 16.28 -4.05 1.69
N ASN A 220 17.14 -4.65 0.90
CA ASN A 220 17.06 -6.08 0.61
C ASN A 220 17.16 -6.88 1.91
N LYS A 221 16.47 -8.02 1.96
CA LYS A 221 16.38 -8.95 3.09
C LYS A 221 17.71 -9.29 3.79
N GLY A 222 18.86 -9.04 3.15
CA GLY A 222 20.19 -9.37 3.65
C GLY A 222 20.94 -8.23 4.38
N THR A 223 20.37 -7.03 4.48
CA THR A 223 21.11 -5.86 4.99
C THR A 223 20.66 -5.36 6.36
N PHE A 224 19.72 -6.07 7.01
CA PHE A 224 19.36 -5.76 8.39
C PHE A 224 20.31 -6.53 9.34
N THR A 225 21.42 -5.91 9.70
CA THR A 225 22.16 -6.23 10.92
C THR A 225 21.60 -5.37 12.05
N PRO A 226 21.35 -5.96 13.25
CA PRO A 226 20.78 -5.27 14.39
C PRO A 226 21.65 -4.14 14.91
#